data_09cbbe2487dd56e8ae1751fb14123ea0
#
_entry.id   09cbbe2487dd56e8ae1751fb14123ea0
#
_cell.length_a   1.000
_cell.length_b   1.000
_cell.length_c   1.000
_cell.angle_alpha   90.00
_cell.angle_beta   90.00
_cell.angle_gamma   90.00
#
_symmetry.space_group_name_H-M   'P 1'
#
loop_
_entity.id
_entity.type
_entity.pdbx_description
1 polymer ?
#
loop_
_entity_poly.entity_id
_entity_poly.type
_entity_poly.pdbx_seq_one_letter_code
_entity_poly.pdbx_strand_id
1 'polypeptide(L)'
;SAASDVYKRQVDGRQAAQVMIICGCDNGTTVQLPGWRQNLRFAAAWERSMEGMYPGFTRPVLFSYRFYNQDLTAGSLLIEIGGHGNNLNEALRAGQLAANGLVEALRG
;
A
#
# COMPACT_ATOMS: atom_id res chain seq x y z
N SER A 1 20.75 -2.28 10.16
CA SER A 1 20.26 -1.94 11.51
C SER A 1 18.87 -2.52 11.73
N ALA A 2 18.46 -2.63 12.98
CA ALA A 2 17.13 -3.13 13.34
C ALA A 2 16.02 -2.25 12.72
N ALA A 3 16.23 -0.94 12.64
CA ALA A 3 15.26 0.00 12.07
C ALA A 3 15.08 -0.22 10.57
N SER A 4 16.16 -0.55 9.83
CA SER A 4 16.06 -0.80 8.39
C SER A 4 15.44 -2.16 8.09
N ASP A 5 15.61 -3.14 8.98
CA ASP A 5 15.09 -4.50 8.78
C ASP A 5 13.57 -4.56 8.89
N VAL A 6 12.95 -3.59 9.57
CA VAL A 6 11.49 -3.53 9.76
C VAL A 6 10.74 -3.44 8.42
N TYR A 7 11.35 -2.83 7.42
CA TYR A 7 10.69 -2.56 6.13
C TYR A 7 11.19 -3.47 5.01
N LYS A 8 11.77 -4.61 5.37
CA LYS A 8 12.27 -5.60 4.41
C LYS A 8 11.64 -6.95 4.68
N ARG A 9 11.35 -7.66 3.61
CA ARG A 9 10.93 -9.07 3.69
C ARG A 9 11.53 -9.82 2.52
N GLN A 10 11.76 -11.12 2.73
CA GLN A 10 12.12 -12.01 1.61
C GLN A 10 10.85 -12.46 0.92
N VAL A 11 10.84 -12.31 -0.40
CA VAL A 11 9.76 -12.78 -1.26
C VAL A 11 10.43 -13.59 -2.36
N ASP A 12 10.08 -14.87 -2.44
CA ASP A 12 10.69 -15.83 -3.39
C ASP A 12 12.21 -15.85 -3.29
N GLY A 13 12.74 -15.81 -2.05
CA GLY A 13 14.16 -15.87 -1.77
C GLY A 13 14.93 -14.58 -2.02
N ARG A 14 14.25 -13.47 -2.36
CA ARG A 14 14.87 -12.16 -2.62
C ARG A 14 14.31 -11.11 -1.68
N GLN A 15 15.18 -10.20 -1.27
CA GLN A 15 14.75 -9.07 -0.43
C GLN A 15 13.87 -8.10 -1.23
N ALA A 16 12.79 -7.66 -0.58
CA ALA A 16 11.91 -6.61 -1.09
C ALA A 16 11.60 -5.62 0.02
N ALA A 17 11.39 -4.36 -0.32
CA ALA A 17 10.84 -3.39 0.62
C ALA A 17 9.40 -3.77 0.94
N GLN A 18 8.95 -3.53 2.17
CA GLN A 18 7.52 -3.65 2.48
C GLN A 18 6.75 -2.48 1.90
N VAL A 19 5.47 -2.70 1.62
CA VAL A 19 4.57 -1.64 1.15
C VAL A 19 3.46 -1.39 2.16
N MET A 20 2.96 -0.16 2.17
CA MET A 20 1.81 0.24 2.96
C MET A 20 0.90 1.09 2.09
N ILE A 21 -0.39 0.78 2.09
CA ILE A 21 -1.39 1.60 1.41
C ILE A 21 -1.90 2.63 2.41
N ILE A 22 -1.92 3.89 1.99
CA ILE A 22 -2.47 4.99 2.78
C ILE A 22 -3.82 5.37 2.19
N CYS A 23 -4.86 5.25 3.00
CA CYS A 23 -6.23 5.56 2.60
C CYS A 23 -6.71 6.81 3.33
N GLY A 24 -7.10 7.84 2.59
CA GLY A 24 -7.70 9.04 3.16
C GLY A 24 -9.08 8.75 3.73
N CYS A 25 -9.38 9.37 4.85
CA CYS A 25 -10.68 9.24 5.52
C CYS A 25 -11.35 10.61 5.65
N ASP A 26 -12.68 10.60 5.57
CA ASP A 26 -13.51 11.76 5.84
C ASP A 26 -13.70 11.89 7.35
N ASN A 27 -13.38 13.06 7.90
CA ASN A 27 -13.59 13.34 9.33
C ASN A 27 -14.89 14.11 9.60
N GLY A 28 -15.67 14.35 8.55
CA GLY A 28 -16.96 15.04 8.64
C GLY A 28 -16.88 16.55 8.77
N THR A 29 -15.68 17.12 8.83
CA THR A 29 -15.50 18.58 9.04
C THR A 29 -14.49 19.19 8.07
N THR A 30 -13.19 19.11 8.39
CA THR A 30 -12.13 19.78 7.62
C THR A 30 -11.66 18.98 6.42
N VAL A 31 -11.73 17.65 6.48
CA VAL A 31 -11.37 16.77 5.36
C VAL A 31 -12.64 16.07 4.88
N GLN A 32 -13.03 16.37 3.65
CA GLN A 32 -14.23 15.80 3.03
C GLN A 32 -13.83 14.91 1.87
N LEU A 33 -14.02 13.62 2.04
CA LEU A 33 -13.72 12.59 1.05
C LEU A 33 -14.92 11.64 0.95
N PRO A 34 -16.02 12.05 0.30
CA PRO A 34 -17.23 11.23 0.28
C PRO A 34 -17.04 9.84 -0.33
N GLY A 35 -16.05 9.68 -1.20
CA GLY A 35 -15.70 8.38 -1.79
C GLY A 35 -14.72 7.54 -0.97
N TRP A 36 -14.39 7.91 0.27
CA TRP A 36 -13.34 7.23 1.03
C TRP A 36 -13.64 5.76 1.30
N ARG A 37 -14.91 5.39 1.43
CA ARG A 37 -15.28 3.99 1.67
C ARG A 37 -15.03 3.12 0.43
N GLN A 38 -15.22 3.66 -0.77
CA GLN A 38 -14.86 2.96 -2.00
C GLN A 38 -13.35 2.81 -2.12
N ASN A 39 -12.60 3.85 -1.78
CA ASN A 39 -11.13 3.78 -1.73
C ASN A 39 -10.67 2.75 -0.71
N LEU A 40 -11.31 2.69 0.45
CA LEU A 40 -11.00 1.69 1.46
C LEU A 40 -11.25 0.27 0.95
N ARG A 41 -12.36 0.03 0.25
CA ARG A 41 -12.65 -1.30 -0.33
C ARG A 41 -11.58 -1.69 -1.34
N PHE A 42 -11.15 -0.76 -2.17
CA PHE A 42 -10.09 -0.99 -3.14
C PHE A 42 -8.75 -1.25 -2.44
N ALA A 43 -8.41 -0.45 -1.44
CA ALA A 43 -7.21 -0.64 -0.64
C ALA A 43 -7.19 -2.01 0.04
N ALA A 44 -8.31 -2.42 0.63
CA ALA A 44 -8.42 -3.72 1.29
C ALA A 44 -8.28 -4.88 0.30
N ALA A 45 -8.88 -4.76 -0.88
CA ALA A 45 -8.78 -5.77 -1.93
C ALA A 45 -7.34 -5.90 -2.43
N TRP A 46 -6.66 -4.78 -2.63
CA TRP A 46 -5.27 -4.76 -3.10
C TRP A 46 -4.33 -5.32 -2.03
N GLU A 47 -4.47 -4.90 -0.78
CA GLU A 47 -3.67 -5.45 0.31
C GLU A 47 -3.88 -6.95 0.47
N ARG A 48 -5.12 -7.40 0.44
CA ARG A 48 -5.46 -8.82 0.55
C ARG A 48 -4.83 -9.63 -0.58
N SER A 49 -4.84 -9.09 -1.79
CA SER A 49 -4.20 -9.69 -2.94
C SER A 49 -2.68 -9.80 -2.74
N MET A 50 -2.03 -8.71 -2.31
CA MET A 50 -0.59 -8.71 -2.07
C MET A 50 -0.20 -9.67 -0.97
N GLU A 51 -0.90 -9.68 0.16
CA GLU A 51 -0.60 -10.60 1.27
C GLU A 51 -0.87 -12.04 0.90
N GLY A 52 -1.89 -12.31 0.11
CA GLY A 52 -2.19 -13.66 -0.35
C GLY A 52 -1.10 -14.21 -1.27
N MET A 53 -0.55 -13.38 -2.14
CA MET A 53 0.52 -13.76 -3.06
C MET A 53 1.89 -13.75 -2.37
N TYR A 54 2.13 -12.81 -1.48
CA TYR A 54 3.45 -12.57 -0.87
C TYR A 54 3.32 -12.35 0.64
N PRO A 55 3.12 -13.40 1.43
CA PRO A 55 2.93 -13.26 2.88
C PRO A 55 4.03 -12.44 3.56
N GLY A 56 3.65 -11.49 4.39
CA GLY A 56 4.57 -10.58 5.09
C GLY A 56 5.02 -9.38 4.28
N PHE A 57 4.58 -9.26 3.04
CA PHE A 57 4.99 -8.17 2.15
C PHE A 57 4.35 -6.84 2.52
N THR A 58 3.10 -6.84 2.98
CA THR A 58 2.39 -5.59 3.26
C THR A 58 2.41 -5.25 4.74
N ARG A 59 2.40 -3.95 5.02
CA ARG A 59 2.08 -3.39 6.33
C ARG A 59 0.57 -3.09 6.34
N PRO A 60 -0.08 -3.04 7.52
CA PRO A 60 -1.51 -2.73 7.58
C PRO A 60 -1.85 -1.41 6.90
N VAL A 61 -3.04 -1.32 6.31
CA VAL A 61 -3.53 -0.08 5.70
C VAL A 61 -3.55 1.02 6.75
N LEU A 62 -2.99 2.18 6.41
CA LEU A 62 -2.98 3.36 7.27
C LEU A 62 -4.13 4.27 6.87
N PHE A 63 -4.92 4.69 7.84
CA PHE A 63 -5.96 5.69 7.65
C PHE A 63 -5.43 7.07 8.00
N SER A 64 -5.78 8.07 7.19
CA SER A 64 -5.33 9.45 7.42
C SER A 64 -6.42 10.44 7.02
N TYR A 65 -6.60 11.48 7.82
CA TYR A 65 -7.53 12.57 7.49
C TYR A 65 -6.84 13.59 6.57
N ARG A 66 -6.36 13.11 5.42
CA ARG A 66 -5.70 13.92 4.40
C ARG A 66 -6.17 13.46 3.03
N PHE A 67 -6.08 14.35 2.06
CA PHE A 67 -6.57 14.06 0.71
C PHE A 67 -5.64 13.15 -0.08
N TYR A 68 -4.34 13.41 -0.12
CA TYR A 68 -3.35 12.68 -0.93
C TYR A 68 -3.82 12.50 -2.38
N ASN A 69 -4.52 13.50 -2.96
CA ASN A 69 -5.15 13.42 -4.28
C ASN A 69 -6.23 12.32 -4.40
N GLN A 70 -6.69 11.74 -3.31
CA GLN A 70 -7.71 10.69 -3.31
C GLN A 70 -9.12 11.28 -3.50
N ASP A 71 -9.25 12.59 -3.38
CA ASP A 71 -10.48 13.33 -3.68
C ASP A 71 -10.74 13.44 -5.19
N LEU A 72 -9.75 13.12 -6.04
CA LEU A 72 -9.88 13.23 -7.49
C LEU A 72 -10.73 12.11 -8.09
N THR A 73 -10.56 10.89 -7.59
CA THR A 73 -11.38 9.75 -8.02
C THR A 73 -11.53 8.75 -6.87
N ALA A 74 -12.55 7.89 -6.97
CA ALA A 74 -12.78 6.84 -5.98
C ALA A 74 -11.73 5.71 -6.01
N GLY A 75 -10.89 5.66 -7.05
CA GLY A 75 -9.81 4.68 -7.16
C GLY A 75 -8.43 5.24 -6.84
N SER A 76 -8.36 6.46 -6.33
CA SER A 76 -7.07 7.09 -6.03
C SER A 76 -6.58 6.67 -4.65
N LEU A 77 -5.39 6.11 -4.59
CA LEU A 77 -4.73 5.69 -3.36
C LEU A 77 -3.27 6.13 -3.37
N LEU A 78 -2.69 6.25 -2.19
CA LEU A 78 -1.26 6.47 -2.03
C LEU A 78 -0.62 5.18 -1.53
N ILE A 79 0.50 4.79 -2.12
CA ILE A 79 1.27 3.66 -1.65
C ILE A 79 2.65 4.13 -1.19
N GLU A 80 3.06 3.68 -0.03
CA GLU A 80 4.38 3.94 0.52
C GLU A 80 5.22 2.68 0.39
N ILE A 81 6.40 2.80 -0.17
CA ILE A 81 7.31 1.69 -0.40
C ILE A 81 8.52 1.83 0.52
N GLY A 82 8.58 0.96 1.53
CA GLY A 82 9.71 0.89 2.44
C GLY A 82 9.97 2.15 3.25
N GLY A 83 11.24 2.44 3.48
CA GLY A 83 11.71 3.58 4.23
C GLY A 83 13.18 3.82 3.95
N HIS A 84 13.86 4.65 4.76
CA HIS A 84 15.26 5.00 4.49
C HIS A 84 16.23 3.83 4.53
N GLY A 85 15.89 2.74 5.20
CA GLY A 85 16.77 1.56 5.27
C GLY A 85 16.74 0.70 4.02
N ASN A 86 15.87 0.98 3.05
CA ASN A 86 15.76 0.19 1.84
C ASN A 86 16.68 0.73 0.76
N ASN A 87 17.26 -0.17 -0.04
CA ASN A 87 18.01 0.21 -1.23
C ASN A 87 17.08 0.26 -2.46
N LEU A 88 17.60 0.78 -3.57
CA LEU A 88 16.83 0.95 -4.79
C LEU A 88 16.31 -0.38 -5.33
N ASN A 89 17.11 -1.44 -5.29
CA ASN A 89 16.69 -2.75 -5.81
C ASN A 89 15.52 -3.31 -5.01
N GLU A 90 15.54 -3.14 -3.68
CA GLU A 90 14.43 -3.56 -2.81
C GLU A 90 13.16 -2.78 -3.13
N ALA A 91 13.28 -1.47 -3.37
CA ALA A 91 12.15 -0.62 -3.71
C ALA A 91 11.57 -0.96 -5.08
N LEU A 92 12.42 -1.20 -6.08
CA LEU A 92 11.97 -1.59 -7.42
C LEU A 92 11.26 -2.93 -7.40
N ARG A 93 11.80 -3.88 -6.64
CA ARG A 93 11.15 -5.19 -6.49
C ARG A 93 9.79 -5.05 -5.83
N ALA A 94 9.70 -4.25 -4.78
CA ALA A 94 8.42 -4.00 -4.11
C ALA A 94 7.39 -3.39 -5.05
N GLY A 95 7.80 -2.43 -5.87
CA GLY A 95 6.92 -1.84 -6.88
C GLY A 95 6.38 -2.87 -7.86
N GLN A 96 7.22 -3.78 -8.32
CA GLN A 96 6.83 -4.86 -9.22
C GLN A 96 5.83 -5.82 -8.56
N LEU A 97 6.11 -6.22 -7.31
CA LEU A 97 5.22 -7.10 -6.56
C LEU A 97 3.87 -6.44 -6.28
N ALA A 98 3.88 -5.15 -5.95
CA ALA A 98 2.66 -4.38 -5.73
C ALA A 98 1.81 -4.30 -7.01
N ALA A 99 2.45 -4.11 -8.16
CA ALA A 99 1.75 -4.11 -9.45
C ALA A 99 1.12 -5.48 -9.76
N ASN A 100 1.83 -6.56 -9.47
CA ASN A 100 1.27 -7.90 -9.64
C ASN A 100 0.03 -8.11 -8.76
N GLY A 101 0.09 -7.64 -7.51
CA GLY A 101 -1.04 -7.72 -6.61
C GLY A 101 -2.22 -6.87 -7.07
N LEU A 102 -1.95 -5.71 -7.67
CA LEU A 102 -2.99 -4.85 -8.23
C LEU A 102 -3.70 -5.53 -9.39
N VAL A 103 -2.96 -6.14 -10.30
CA VAL A 103 -3.55 -6.87 -11.42
C VAL A 103 -4.49 -7.97 -10.91
N GLU A 104 -4.07 -8.71 -9.90
CA GLU A 104 -4.90 -9.77 -9.32
C GLU A 104 -6.15 -9.20 -8.63
N ALA A 105 -6.02 -8.08 -7.91
CA ALA A 105 -7.15 -7.42 -7.26
C ALA A 105 -8.20 -6.94 -8.29
N LEU A 106 -7.74 -6.45 -9.45
CA LEU A 106 -8.63 -5.96 -10.52
C LEU A 106 -9.34 -7.09 -11.27
N ARG A 107 -8.85 -8.31 -11.18
CA ARG A 107 -9.52 -9.48 -11.78
C ARG A 107 -10.75 -9.90 -11.00
N GLY A 108 -10.85 -9.47 -9.79
CA GLY A 108 -11.94 -9.85 -9.05
C GLY A 108 -12.28 -9.99 -7.84
#